data_bba3aa2e95bb7543723bfedfea8fb34c
#
_entry.id   bba3aa2e95bb7543723bfedfea8fb34c
#
_cell.length_a   1.000
_cell.length_b   1.000
_cell.length_c   1.000
_cell.angle_alpha   90.00
_cell.angle_beta   90.00
_cell.angle_gamma   90.00
#
_symmetry.space_group_name_H-M   'P 1'
#
loop_
_entity.id
_entity.type
_entity.pdbx_description
1 polymer ?
#
loop_
_entity_poly.entity_id
_entity_poly.type
_entity_poly.pdbx_seq_one_letter_code
_entity_poly.pdbx_strand_id
1 'polypeptide(L)'
;MKNKIVSSAPSIGISFGAGGARGIAHLLMIEALDDLGLKPSIISGSSIGAVVGAFYAAGFSAKEMREILNQLINPKSDSVFDFLLKSDIVKLFTMFDPQFIKSGFIKGEKFQSYMKSHLPVSRFEELKIPLKIVATDYWKKEEVIFDKGDLINPIKASYSLPGLFTPVKIKNRILIDGGAVNPLPYDLLKNDCHITIAIDVTAVKMQSENEIPPTFDSVFTTYQTMQNSIINERLKFLKPDIYIRPEIYDVRVFDFVKADLIFKQAQPAKEELKRKLEVLLNKS
;
A
#
# COMPACT_ATOMS: atom_id res chain seq x y z
N MET A 1 -45.99 12.53 17.66
CA MET A 1 -44.56 12.83 17.79
C MET A 1 -43.80 12.01 16.71
N LYS A 2 -43.33 12.68 15.65
CA LYS A 2 -42.57 12.02 14.59
C LYS A 2 -41.13 11.83 15.13
N ASN A 3 -40.73 10.57 15.37
CA ASN A 3 -39.34 10.23 15.62
C ASN A 3 -38.53 10.70 14.40
N LYS A 4 -37.74 11.75 14.57
CA LYS A 4 -36.65 12.07 13.66
C LYS A 4 -35.65 10.90 13.78
N ILE A 5 -35.62 10.02 12.77
CA ILE A 5 -34.51 9.12 12.54
C ILE A 5 -33.34 10.05 12.30
N VAL A 6 -32.44 10.16 13.25
CA VAL A 6 -31.14 10.80 13.07
C VAL A 6 -30.38 9.85 12.14
N SER A 7 -30.37 10.16 10.85
CA SER A 7 -29.54 9.48 9.89
C SER A 7 -28.09 9.69 10.32
N SER A 8 -27.45 8.66 10.88
CA SER A 8 -26.01 8.69 11.08
C SER A 8 -25.33 8.83 9.72
N ALA A 9 -24.30 9.70 9.62
CA ALA A 9 -23.54 9.84 8.38
C ALA A 9 -23.09 8.46 7.87
N PRO A 10 -23.09 8.25 6.54
CA PRO A 10 -22.72 6.96 5.96
C PRO A 10 -21.28 6.58 6.33
N SER A 11 -21.08 5.34 6.74
CA SER A 11 -19.74 4.82 7.06
C SER A 11 -18.92 4.65 5.78
N ILE A 12 -17.64 5.03 5.85
CA ILE A 12 -16.69 5.01 4.73
C ILE A 12 -15.65 3.92 4.97
N GLY A 13 -15.43 3.06 3.99
CA GLY A 13 -14.30 2.14 3.94
C GLY A 13 -13.29 2.58 2.89
N ILE A 14 -11.99 2.49 3.19
CA ILE A 14 -10.93 2.82 2.25
C ILE A 14 -9.95 1.65 2.05
N SER A 15 -9.68 1.35 0.79
CA SER A 15 -8.72 0.32 0.37
C SER A 15 -7.49 0.95 -0.25
N PHE A 16 -6.32 0.62 0.30
CA PHE A 16 -5.02 1.05 -0.20
C PHE A 16 -4.35 -0.08 -0.99
N GLY A 17 -4.12 0.16 -2.28
CA GLY A 17 -3.53 -0.82 -3.19
C GLY A 17 -2.03 -1.00 -3.03
N ALA A 18 -1.53 -2.09 -3.59
CA ALA A 18 -0.11 -2.36 -3.79
C ALA A 18 0.49 -1.39 -4.82
N GLY A 19 1.83 -1.18 -4.79
CA GLY A 19 2.47 -0.33 -5.81
C GLY A 19 3.89 0.15 -5.48
N GLY A 20 4.51 -0.34 -4.41
CA GLY A 20 5.86 0.07 -3.98
C GLY A 20 5.93 1.58 -3.69
N ALA A 21 6.96 2.28 -4.20
CA ALA A 21 7.16 3.71 -3.96
C ALA A 21 5.96 4.59 -4.34
N ARG A 22 5.19 4.19 -5.37
CA ARG A 22 3.97 4.94 -5.76
C ARG A 22 2.90 4.96 -4.65
N GLY A 23 2.98 4.03 -3.69
CA GLY A 23 2.14 4.04 -2.48
C GLY A 23 2.31 5.29 -1.61
N ILE A 24 3.35 6.10 -1.83
CA ILE A 24 3.48 7.44 -1.24
C ILE A 24 2.25 8.31 -1.58
N ALA A 25 1.62 8.11 -2.74
CA ALA A 25 0.39 8.80 -3.12
C ALA A 25 -0.79 8.53 -2.19
N HIS A 26 -0.82 7.40 -1.47
CA HIS A 26 -1.84 7.13 -0.48
C HIS A 26 -1.91 8.20 0.62
N LEU A 27 -0.77 8.84 0.94
CA LEU A 27 -0.74 9.92 1.93
C LEU A 27 -1.59 11.12 1.49
N LEU A 28 -1.60 11.44 0.18
CA LEU A 28 -2.48 12.50 -0.36
C LEU A 28 -3.96 12.11 -0.28
N MET A 29 -4.28 10.83 -0.42
CA MET A 29 -5.66 10.35 -0.29
C MET A 29 -6.14 10.43 1.17
N ILE A 30 -5.24 10.12 2.13
CA ILE A 30 -5.50 10.33 3.56
C ILE A 30 -5.68 11.82 3.86
N GLU A 31 -4.82 12.67 3.30
CA GLU A 31 -4.91 14.13 3.44
C GLU A 31 -6.24 14.66 2.87
N ALA A 32 -6.76 14.09 1.77
CA ALA A 32 -8.07 14.43 1.24
C ALA A 32 -9.20 14.14 2.24
N LEU A 33 -9.13 13.00 2.95
CA LEU A 33 -10.09 12.68 4.01
C LEU A 33 -9.92 13.62 5.20
N ASP A 34 -8.69 13.88 5.63
CA ASP A 34 -8.40 14.79 6.74
C ASP A 34 -8.89 16.23 6.45
N ASP A 35 -8.68 16.73 5.22
CA ASP A 35 -9.18 18.06 4.76
C ASP A 35 -10.71 18.17 4.84
N LEU A 36 -11.44 17.07 4.62
CA LEU A 36 -12.89 17.02 4.71
C LEU A 36 -13.42 16.67 6.12
N GLY A 37 -12.52 16.48 7.08
CA GLY A 37 -12.90 16.05 8.44
C GLY A 37 -13.47 14.63 8.50
N LEU A 38 -13.20 13.79 7.48
CA LEU A 38 -13.72 12.44 7.38
C LEU A 38 -12.74 11.42 7.96
N LYS A 39 -13.27 10.38 8.61
CA LYS A 39 -12.50 9.23 9.06
C LYS A 39 -13.14 7.95 8.54
N PRO A 40 -12.38 7.03 7.96
CA PRO A 40 -12.91 5.73 7.57
C PRO A 40 -13.29 4.89 8.79
N SER A 41 -14.35 4.11 8.65
CA SER A 41 -14.80 3.13 9.65
C SER A 41 -14.04 1.82 9.55
N ILE A 42 -13.43 1.55 8.39
CA ILE A 42 -12.63 0.35 8.12
C ILE A 42 -11.62 0.61 7.01
N ILE A 43 -10.47 -0.04 7.10
CA ILE A 43 -9.39 0.05 6.12
C ILE A 43 -9.04 -1.35 5.62
N SER A 44 -8.68 -1.48 4.33
CA SER A 44 -8.00 -2.66 3.81
C SER A 44 -6.73 -2.26 3.07
N GLY A 45 -5.75 -3.16 3.05
CA GLY A 45 -4.48 -2.84 2.40
C GLY A 45 -3.71 -4.07 1.91
N SER A 46 -2.96 -3.87 0.82
CA SER A 46 -2.05 -4.87 0.25
C SER A 46 -0.67 -4.25 0.01
N SER A 47 0.39 -4.97 0.36
CA SER A 47 1.78 -4.52 0.19
C SER A 47 2.04 -3.15 0.86
N ILE A 48 2.51 -2.15 0.12
CA ILE A 48 2.67 -0.78 0.64
C ILE A 48 1.36 -0.22 1.20
N GLY A 49 0.22 -0.60 0.63
CA GLY A 49 -1.10 -0.22 1.13
C GLY A 49 -1.39 -0.77 2.52
N ALA A 50 -0.87 -1.95 2.87
CA ALA A 50 -0.96 -2.50 4.22
C ALA A 50 -0.11 -1.71 5.22
N VAL A 51 1.08 -1.26 4.79
CA VAL A 51 1.96 -0.39 5.61
C VAL A 51 1.26 0.94 5.90
N VAL A 52 0.84 1.65 4.85
CA VAL A 52 0.15 2.95 4.97
C VAL A 52 -1.15 2.80 5.78
N GLY A 53 -1.94 1.76 5.49
CA GLY A 53 -3.17 1.46 6.21
C GLY A 53 -2.95 1.22 7.70
N ALA A 54 -1.86 0.55 8.10
CA ALA A 54 -1.54 0.28 9.48
C ALA A 54 -1.19 1.55 10.27
N PHE A 55 -0.38 2.46 9.70
CA PHE A 55 -0.11 3.75 10.32
C PHE A 55 -1.37 4.60 10.45
N TYR A 56 -2.18 4.67 9.40
CA TYR A 56 -3.42 5.43 9.44
C TYR A 56 -4.42 4.83 10.44
N ALA A 57 -4.56 3.51 10.48
CA ALA A 57 -5.40 2.80 11.43
C ALA A 57 -4.92 2.97 12.88
N ALA A 58 -3.61 3.11 13.12
CA ALA A 58 -3.05 3.44 14.43
C ALA A 58 -3.32 4.89 14.85
N GLY A 59 -3.82 5.73 13.92
CA GLY A 59 -4.26 7.09 14.19
C GLY A 59 -3.29 8.18 13.79
N PHE A 60 -2.28 7.88 12.97
CA PHE A 60 -1.39 8.89 12.38
C PHE A 60 -2.15 9.71 11.32
N SER A 61 -1.92 11.00 11.32
CA SER A 61 -2.35 11.91 10.26
C SER A 61 -1.44 11.78 9.03
N ALA A 62 -1.91 12.25 7.89
CA ALA A 62 -1.09 12.32 6.67
C ALA A 62 0.21 13.13 6.90
N LYS A 63 0.14 14.19 7.71
CA LYS A 63 1.31 15.02 8.06
C LYS A 63 2.36 14.23 8.83
N GLU A 64 1.98 13.54 9.90
CA GLU A 64 2.89 12.70 10.69
C GLU A 64 3.51 11.58 9.86
N MET A 65 2.73 10.97 8.98
CA MET A 65 3.23 9.94 8.07
C MET A 65 4.22 10.51 7.04
N ARG A 66 4.05 11.75 6.57
CA ARG A 66 5.05 12.44 5.74
C ARG A 66 6.33 12.70 6.49
N GLU A 67 6.26 13.09 7.77
CA GLU A 67 7.44 13.30 8.61
C GLU A 67 8.23 12.00 8.79
N ILE A 68 7.55 10.87 9.04
CA ILE A 68 8.16 9.53 9.12
C ILE A 68 8.81 9.17 7.77
N LEU A 69 8.11 9.38 6.65
CA LEU A 69 8.66 9.15 5.32
C LEU A 69 9.91 9.99 5.06
N ASN A 70 9.88 11.28 5.40
CA ASN A 70 11.02 12.18 5.23
C ASN A 70 12.24 11.74 6.05
N GLN A 71 12.04 11.28 7.29
CA GLN A 71 13.12 10.70 8.11
C GLN A 71 13.67 9.42 7.50
N LEU A 72 12.82 8.62 6.86
CA LEU A 72 13.21 7.41 6.17
C LEU A 72 14.04 7.70 4.91
N ILE A 73 13.66 8.71 4.11
CA ILE A 73 14.30 9.05 2.83
C ILE A 73 15.58 9.88 3.05
N ASN A 74 15.59 10.77 4.08
CA ASN A 74 16.68 11.69 4.39
C ASN A 74 17.22 11.43 5.81
N PRO A 75 17.85 10.31 6.08
CA PRO A 75 18.36 10.00 7.40
C PRO A 75 19.48 10.98 7.79
N LYS A 76 19.39 11.58 8.98
CA LYS A 76 20.37 12.53 9.52
C LYS A 76 21.71 11.87 9.96
N SER A 77 21.81 10.56 9.94
CA SER A 77 23.02 9.79 10.29
C SER A 77 22.92 8.38 9.70
N ASP A 78 24.04 7.66 9.58
CA ASP A 78 24.26 6.31 9.02
C ASP A 78 23.15 5.27 9.28
N SER A 79 21.92 5.58 8.92
CA SER A 79 20.77 4.76 9.18
C SER A 79 20.57 3.71 8.09
N VAL A 80 19.84 2.71 8.45
CA VAL A 80 19.44 1.53 7.68
C VAL A 80 19.01 1.81 6.25
N PHE A 81 18.49 3.03 5.97
CA PHE A 81 18.01 3.40 4.65
C PHE A 81 19.13 3.91 3.73
N ASP A 82 20.21 4.47 4.27
CA ASP A 82 21.45 4.71 3.52
C ASP A 82 21.99 3.38 2.92
N PHE A 83 21.80 2.28 3.64
CA PHE A 83 22.09 0.95 3.13
C PHE A 83 21.11 0.50 2.03
N LEU A 84 19.83 0.87 2.11
CA LEU A 84 18.87 0.55 1.04
C LEU A 84 18.95 1.48 -0.17
N LEU A 85 19.35 2.76 0.04
CA LEU A 85 19.42 3.77 -1.03
C LEU A 85 20.85 3.98 -1.56
N LYS A 86 21.87 3.92 -0.73
CA LYS A 86 23.27 4.06 -1.10
C LYS A 86 23.98 2.71 -1.25
N SER A 87 23.46 1.66 -0.61
CA SER A 87 24.05 0.37 -0.87
C SER A 87 23.73 0.03 -2.32
N ASP A 88 24.76 -0.46 -2.94
CA ASP A 88 24.79 -1.17 -4.19
C ASP A 88 23.63 -2.18 -4.42
N ILE A 89 22.56 -2.17 -3.61
CA ILE A 89 21.37 -2.96 -3.88
C ILE A 89 20.76 -2.52 -5.21
N VAL A 90 20.64 -1.23 -5.49
CA VAL A 90 20.26 -0.76 -6.82
C VAL A 90 21.36 -1.10 -7.81
N LYS A 91 22.65 -1.00 -7.44
CA LYS A 91 23.77 -1.46 -8.26
C LYS A 91 23.92 -2.98 -8.26
N LEU A 92 23.65 -3.68 -7.17
CA LEU A 92 23.66 -5.14 -7.07
C LEU A 92 22.60 -5.78 -7.97
N PHE A 93 21.45 -5.16 -8.12
CA PHE A 93 20.44 -5.60 -9.06
C PHE A 93 20.79 -5.28 -10.52
N THR A 94 21.75 -4.38 -10.76
CA THR A 94 22.31 -4.15 -12.10
C THR A 94 23.50 -5.05 -12.43
N MET A 95 24.10 -5.71 -11.44
CA MET A 95 25.20 -6.66 -11.59
C MET A 95 24.74 -8.05 -11.08
N PHE A 96 24.18 -8.85 -11.97
CA PHE A 96 23.84 -10.25 -11.70
C PHE A 96 25.11 -11.03 -11.31
N ASP A 97 25.37 -11.15 -10.02
CA ASP A 97 26.27 -12.19 -9.51
C ASP A 97 25.45 -13.39 -9.03
N PRO A 98 25.59 -14.57 -9.68
CA PRO A 98 24.89 -15.80 -9.28
C PRO A 98 25.18 -16.23 -7.83
N GLN A 99 26.27 -15.75 -7.21
CA GLN A 99 26.60 -16.06 -5.82
C GLN A 99 25.73 -15.28 -4.83
N PHE A 100 25.19 -14.13 -5.21
CA PHE A 100 24.24 -13.37 -4.37
C PHE A 100 22.85 -14.04 -4.28
N ILE A 101 22.47 -14.80 -5.29
CA ILE A 101 21.24 -15.60 -5.24
C ILE A 101 21.33 -16.67 -4.15
N LYS A 102 22.52 -17.15 -3.79
CA LYS A 102 22.73 -18.12 -2.71
C LYS A 102 22.74 -17.49 -1.30
N SER A 103 23.07 -16.22 -1.15
CA SER A 103 23.20 -15.56 0.17
C SER A 103 21.93 -14.82 0.60
N GLY A 104 20.91 -14.78 -0.24
CA GLY A 104 19.56 -14.43 0.20
C GLY A 104 19.15 -13.00 0.06
N PHE A 105 17.98 -12.98 -0.30
CA PHE A 105 16.95 -11.98 -0.13
C PHE A 105 17.18 -11.07 1.08
N ILE A 106 16.83 -9.82 0.94
CA ILE A 106 16.80 -8.89 2.07
C ILE A 106 15.83 -9.47 3.10
N LYS A 107 16.32 -9.76 4.30
CA LYS A 107 15.47 -10.33 5.35
C LYS A 107 14.31 -9.42 5.77
N GLY A 108 14.29 -8.16 5.30
CA GLY A 108 13.27 -7.17 5.63
C GLY A 108 13.21 -6.82 7.13
N GLU A 109 14.15 -7.34 7.94
CA GLU A 109 14.18 -7.15 9.39
C GLU A 109 14.40 -5.70 9.78
N LYS A 110 15.22 -4.99 9.01
CA LYS A 110 15.50 -3.58 9.28
C LYS A 110 14.27 -2.70 9.04
N PHE A 111 13.56 -2.95 7.94
CA PHE A 111 12.31 -2.22 7.70
C PHE A 111 11.22 -2.62 8.71
N GLN A 112 11.15 -3.89 9.08
CA GLN A 112 10.27 -4.34 10.16
C GLN A 112 10.60 -3.68 11.50
N SER A 113 11.90 -3.58 11.84
CA SER A 113 12.35 -2.90 13.07
C SER A 113 12.02 -1.41 13.04
N TYR A 114 12.22 -0.76 11.89
CA TYR A 114 11.83 0.63 11.69
C TYR A 114 10.32 0.83 11.89
N MET A 115 9.50 -0.03 11.32
CA MET A 115 8.05 0.02 11.53
C MET A 115 7.68 -0.19 12.99
N LYS A 116 8.29 -1.17 13.67
CA LYS A 116 8.06 -1.44 15.11
C LYS A 116 8.42 -0.25 15.98
N SER A 117 9.46 0.52 15.65
CA SER A 117 9.86 1.69 16.44
C SER A 117 8.93 2.90 16.25
N HIS A 118 8.13 2.93 15.18
CA HIS A 118 7.23 4.05 14.89
C HIS A 118 5.74 3.71 15.09
N LEU A 119 5.36 2.43 14.99
CA LEU A 119 3.99 2.01 15.32
C LEU A 119 3.83 1.85 16.83
N PRO A 120 2.91 2.58 17.48
CA PRO A 120 2.71 2.53 18.93
C PRO A 120 1.97 1.26 19.39
N VAL A 121 1.51 0.43 18.44
CA VAL A 121 0.70 -0.76 18.66
C VAL A 121 1.30 -1.97 17.94
N SER A 122 1.06 -3.16 18.49
CA SER A 122 1.57 -4.42 17.94
C SER A 122 0.48 -5.42 17.54
N ARG A 123 -0.77 -5.11 17.86
CA ARG A 123 -1.93 -5.97 17.61
C ARG A 123 -3.03 -5.22 16.88
N PHE A 124 -3.79 -5.94 16.06
CA PHE A 124 -4.95 -5.37 15.35
C PHE A 124 -5.99 -4.78 16.28
N GLU A 125 -6.20 -5.39 17.44
CA GLU A 125 -7.20 -4.96 18.43
C GLU A 125 -6.86 -3.62 19.10
N GLU A 126 -5.62 -3.16 18.97
CA GLU A 126 -5.13 -1.88 19.50
C GLU A 126 -5.28 -0.72 18.50
N LEU A 127 -5.65 -1.02 17.25
CA LEU A 127 -5.84 -0.03 16.21
C LEU A 127 -7.10 0.81 16.48
N LYS A 128 -7.04 2.10 16.16
CA LYS A 128 -8.19 3.02 16.27
C LYS A 128 -9.24 2.79 15.20
N ILE A 129 -8.83 2.26 14.04
CA ILE A 129 -9.69 1.92 12.92
C ILE A 129 -9.45 0.45 12.56
N PRO A 130 -10.49 -0.38 12.43
CA PRO A 130 -10.38 -1.74 11.95
C PRO A 130 -9.59 -1.84 10.64
N LEU A 131 -8.67 -2.79 10.56
CA LEU A 131 -7.79 -2.99 9.41
C LEU A 131 -7.84 -4.44 8.93
N LYS A 132 -7.94 -4.63 7.61
CA LYS A 132 -7.74 -5.91 6.95
C LYS A 132 -6.48 -5.87 6.10
N ILE A 133 -5.55 -6.79 6.32
CA ILE A 133 -4.30 -6.92 5.56
C ILE A 133 -4.33 -8.20 4.74
N VAL A 134 -3.96 -8.08 3.46
CA VAL A 134 -3.84 -9.22 2.55
C VAL A 134 -2.40 -9.67 2.42
N ALA A 135 -2.18 -10.98 2.49
CA ALA A 135 -0.98 -11.66 2.05
C ALA A 135 -1.35 -12.85 1.15
N THR A 136 -0.37 -13.44 0.49
CA THR A 136 -0.57 -14.62 -0.37
C THR A 136 0.06 -15.84 0.28
N ASP A 137 -0.69 -16.93 0.42
CA ASP A 137 -0.13 -18.24 0.76
C ASP A 137 0.62 -18.81 -0.45
N TYR A 138 1.94 -18.93 -0.31
CA TYR A 138 2.82 -19.35 -1.41
C TYR A 138 2.50 -20.74 -1.95
N TRP A 139 2.19 -21.69 -1.06
CA TRP A 139 1.95 -23.06 -1.46
C TRP A 139 0.53 -23.31 -1.92
N LYS A 140 -0.45 -22.70 -1.26
CA LYS A 140 -1.86 -22.84 -1.62
C LYS A 140 -2.29 -21.92 -2.76
N LYS A 141 -1.49 -20.86 -3.04
CA LYS A 141 -1.78 -19.84 -4.08
C LYS A 141 -3.12 -19.13 -3.84
N GLU A 142 -3.43 -18.90 -2.59
CA GLU A 142 -4.69 -18.29 -2.14
C GLU A 142 -4.45 -17.02 -1.32
N GLU A 143 -5.48 -16.19 -1.26
CA GLU A 143 -5.53 -15.02 -0.40
C GLU A 143 -5.55 -15.41 1.07
N VAL A 144 -4.81 -14.68 1.89
CA VAL A 144 -4.86 -14.77 3.35
C VAL A 144 -5.13 -13.40 3.91
N ILE A 145 -6.23 -13.29 4.65
CA ILE A 145 -6.67 -12.03 5.26
C ILE A 145 -6.32 -12.06 6.74
N PHE A 146 -5.74 -10.98 7.23
CA PHE A 146 -5.43 -10.75 8.63
C PHE A 146 -6.19 -9.53 9.14
N ASP A 147 -6.93 -9.69 10.21
CA ASP A 147 -7.76 -8.66 10.86
C ASP A 147 -7.70 -8.71 12.40
N LYS A 148 -6.90 -9.62 12.95
CA LYS A 148 -6.76 -9.83 14.40
C LYS A 148 -5.43 -10.45 14.80
N GLY A 149 -5.06 -10.26 16.06
CA GLY A 149 -3.85 -10.81 16.66
C GLY A 149 -2.62 -9.95 16.33
N ASP A 150 -1.49 -10.59 16.07
CA ASP A 150 -0.24 -9.89 15.72
C ASP A 150 -0.40 -9.05 14.46
N LEU A 151 0.03 -7.79 14.52
CA LEU A 151 -0.07 -6.83 13.42
C LEU A 151 1.19 -6.82 12.55
N ILE A 152 2.35 -6.97 13.18
CA ILE A 152 3.64 -6.70 12.53
C ILE A 152 4.02 -7.77 11.50
N ASN A 153 3.84 -9.04 11.83
CA ASN A 153 4.18 -10.12 10.88
C ASN A 153 3.24 -10.17 9.67
N PRO A 154 1.92 -9.96 9.78
CA PRO A 154 1.03 -9.75 8.64
C PRO A 154 1.44 -8.60 7.72
N ILE A 155 1.83 -7.43 8.27
CA ILE A 155 2.34 -6.33 7.47
C ILE A 155 3.60 -6.78 6.71
N LYS A 156 4.55 -7.43 7.41
CA LYS A 156 5.77 -7.96 6.79
C LYS A 156 5.45 -8.95 5.67
N ALA A 157 4.53 -9.88 5.90
CA ALA A 157 4.10 -10.84 4.89
C ALA A 157 3.51 -10.13 3.67
N SER A 158 2.65 -9.13 3.91
CA SER A 158 1.96 -8.37 2.86
C SER A 158 2.91 -7.63 1.93
N TYR A 159 4.05 -7.09 2.42
CA TYR A 159 5.05 -6.43 1.57
C TYR A 159 6.21 -7.34 1.13
N SER A 160 6.20 -8.63 1.46
CA SER A 160 7.26 -9.57 1.09
C SER A 160 7.25 -9.93 -0.39
N LEU A 161 7.64 -8.95 -1.21
CA LEU A 161 7.70 -9.05 -2.67
C LEU A 161 8.70 -10.14 -3.09
N PRO A 162 8.26 -11.16 -3.85
CA PRO A 162 9.15 -12.22 -4.34
C PRO A 162 10.33 -11.68 -5.15
N GLY A 163 11.50 -12.25 -4.96
CA GLY A 163 12.73 -11.81 -5.59
C GLY A 163 13.45 -10.68 -4.85
N LEU A 164 12.79 -10.02 -3.88
CA LEU A 164 13.39 -8.98 -3.05
C LEU A 164 13.44 -9.37 -1.57
N PHE A 165 12.30 -9.75 -1.00
CA PHE A 165 12.20 -10.10 0.42
C PHE A 165 12.00 -11.60 0.62
N THR A 166 12.54 -12.11 1.74
CA THR A 166 12.27 -13.50 2.12
C THR A 166 10.80 -13.68 2.48
N PRO A 167 10.17 -14.79 2.03
CA PRO A 167 8.84 -15.15 2.49
C PRO A 167 8.73 -15.24 4.01
N VAL A 168 7.58 -14.91 4.55
CA VAL A 168 7.32 -14.89 6.00
C VAL A 168 6.57 -16.15 6.43
N LYS A 169 7.09 -16.84 7.44
CA LYS A 169 6.37 -17.96 8.04
C LYS A 169 5.48 -17.47 9.17
N ILE A 170 4.16 -17.63 9.02
CA ILE A 170 3.17 -17.38 10.08
C ILE A 170 2.43 -18.69 10.33
N LYS A 171 2.57 -19.25 11.53
CA LYS A 171 2.08 -20.62 11.86
C LYS A 171 2.60 -21.63 10.84
N ASN A 172 1.72 -22.34 10.15
CA ASN A 172 2.05 -23.37 9.15
C ASN A 172 1.99 -22.86 7.70
N ARG A 173 1.91 -21.53 7.48
CA ARG A 173 1.84 -20.93 6.14
C ARG A 173 3.13 -20.21 5.81
N ILE A 174 3.56 -20.32 4.57
CA ILE A 174 4.62 -19.49 3.98
C ILE A 174 3.94 -18.42 3.15
N LEU A 175 4.17 -17.16 3.52
CA LEU A 175 3.45 -16.02 2.98
C LEU A 175 4.37 -15.10 2.19
N ILE A 176 3.85 -14.55 1.12
CA ILE A 176 4.47 -13.56 0.26
C ILE A 176 3.54 -12.36 0.05
N ASP A 177 3.99 -11.38 -0.73
CA ASP A 177 3.26 -10.13 -1.02
C ASP A 177 1.79 -10.38 -1.40
N GLY A 178 0.90 -9.60 -0.79
CA GLY A 178 -0.54 -9.71 -1.01
C GLY A 178 -0.97 -9.34 -2.43
N GLY A 179 -0.18 -8.49 -3.09
CA GLY A 179 -0.44 -8.06 -4.44
C GLY A 179 -0.35 -9.18 -5.50
N ALA A 180 0.11 -10.38 -5.14
CA ALA A 180 0.09 -11.53 -6.05
C ALA A 180 -1.33 -12.07 -6.29
N VAL A 181 -2.25 -11.91 -5.34
CA VAL A 181 -3.63 -12.43 -5.43
C VAL A 181 -4.69 -11.33 -5.31
N ASN A 182 -4.45 -10.32 -4.50
CA ASN A 182 -5.36 -9.19 -4.31
C ASN A 182 -4.59 -7.87 -4.14
N PRO A 183 -4.19 -7.25 -5.25
CA PRO A 183 -3.41 -6.01 -5.22
C PRO A 183 -4.21 -4.80 -4.75
N LEU A 184 -5.54 -4.84 -4.76
CA LEU A 184 -6.42 -3.76 -4.31
C LEU A 184 -7.65 -4.36 -3.61
N PRO A 185 -7.57 -4.59 -2.28
CA PRO A 185 -8.54 -5.42 -1.56
C PRO A 185 -9.81 -4.66 -1.13
N TYR A 186 -10.44 -3.87 -2.02
CA TYR A 186 -11.68 -3.14 -1.74
C TYR A 186 -12.90 -4.06 -1.61
N ASP A 187 -12.85 -5.22 -2.22
CA ASP A 187 -13.87 -6.26 -2.10
C ASP A 187 -14.10 -6.71 -0.65
N LEU A 188 -13.06 -6.64 0.17
CA LEU A 188 -13.12 -6.97 1.60
C LEU A 188 -13.91 -5.95 2.43
N LEU A 189 -14.25 -4.79 1.87
CA LEU A 189 -14.93 -3.70 2.59
C LEU A 189 -16.44 -3.66 2.31
N LYS A 190 -16.90 -4.35 1.25
CA LYS A 190 -18.26 -4.20 0.70
C LYS A 190 -19.39 -4.37 1.72
N ASN A 191 -19.21 -5.25 2.71
CA ASN A 191 -20.25 -5.55 3.70
C ASN A 191 -20.03 -4.80 5.03
N ASP A 192 -18.94 -4.01 5.14
CA ASP A 192 -18.53 -3.38 6.39
C ASP A 192 -18.67 -1.86 6.38
N CYS A 193 -19.07 -1.28 5.23
CA CYS A 193 -19.28 0.16 5.09
C CYS A 193 -20.33 0.47 4.02
N HIS A 194 -20.84 1.72 4.04
CA HIS A 194 -21.82 2.21 3.06
C HIS A 194 -21.17 2.75 1.79
N ILE A 195 -19.98 3.37 1.92
CA ILE A 195 -19.21 3.94 0.81
C ILE A 195 -17.84 3.27 0.78
N THR A 196 -17.52 2.66 -0.34
CA THR A 196 -16.22 2.00 -0.58
C THR A 196 -15.34 2.86 -1.46
N ILE A 197 -14.16 3.22 -0.96
CA ILE A 197 -13.12 3.93 -1.70
C ILE A 197 -11.98 2.98 -2.03
N ALA A 198 -11.58 2.90 -3.29
CA ALA A 198 -10.44 2.09 -3.74
C ALA A 198 -9.37 2.99 -4.36
N ILE A 199 -8.16 2.96 -3.80
CA ILE A 199 -7.00 3.73 -4.27
C ILE A 199 -6.00 2.80 -4.94
N ASP A 200 -5.93 2.87 -6.27
CA ASP A 200 -5.05 2.05 -7.10
C ASP A 200 -3.78 2.81 -7.48
N VAL A 201 -2.63 2.33 -7.01
CA VAL A 201 -1.31 2.88 -7.33
C VAL A 201 -0.44 1.88 -8.11
N THR A 202 -1.05 0.86 -8.72
CA THR A 202 -0.31 -0.18 -9.47
C THR A 202 0.12 0.27 -10.86
N ALA A 203 -0.57 1.25 -11.48
CA ALA A 203 -0.28 1.70 -12.83
C ALA A 203 1.08 2.38 -12.96
N VAL A 204 1.80 2.03 -14.00
CA VAL A 204 3.01 2.71 -14.43
C VAL A 204 2.81 3.15 -15.88
N LYS A 205 3.05 4.42 -16.15
CA LYS A 205 3.30 4.91 -17.50
C LYS A 205 4.75 5.32 -17.59
N MET A 206 5.50 4.76 -18.52
CA MET A 206 6.88 5.18 -18.83
C MET A 206 6.82 6.07 -20.05
N GLN A 207 7.62 7.15 -20.06
CA GLN A 207 7.67 8.06 -21.21
C GLN A 207 8.53 7.52 -22.35
N SER A 208 9.44 6.57 -22.08
CA SER A 208 10.30 5.96 -23.09
C SER A 208 9.78 4.57 -23.45
N GLU A 209 9.28 4.42 -24.68
CA GLU A 209 8.69 3.17 -25.18
C GLU A 209 9.64 2.32 -26.05
N ASN A 210 10.87 2.81 -26.34
CA ASN A 210 11.72 2.21 -27.38
C ASN A 210 13.00 1.53 -26.86
N GLU A 211 13.26 1.51 -25.55
CA GLU A 211 14.43 0.85 -25.00
C GLU A 211 14.10 -0.53 -24.43
N ILE A 212 14.99 -1.50 -24.67
CA ILE A 212 14.88 -2.82 -24.05
C ILE A 212 15.11 -2.64 -22.54
N PRO A 213 14.08 -2.93 -21.69
CA PRO A 213 14.22 -2.72 -20.27
C PRO A 213 15.22 -3.72 -19.65
N PRO A 214 15.95 -3.32 -18.60
CA PRO A 214 16.76 -4.26 -17.82
C PRO A 214 15.94 -5.44 -17.32
N THR A 215 16.54 -6.62 -17.21
CA THR A 215 15.85 -7.85 -16.81
C THR A 215 15.09 -7.70 -15.49
N PHE A 216 15.69 -7.01 -14.52
CA PHE A 216 15.05 -6.75 -13.22
C PHE A 216 13.77 -5.91 -13.38
N ASP A 217 13.84 -4.80 -14.12
CA ASP A 217 12.68 -3.94 -14.39
C ASP A 217 11.59 -4.72 -15.13
N SER A 218 11.98 -5.62 -16.06
CA SER A 218 11.05 -6.49 -16.81
C SER A 218 10.26 -7.40 -15.88
N VAL A 219 10.91 -8.04 -14.89
CA VAL A 219 10.25 -8.92 -13.92
C VAL A 219 9.24 -8.15 -13.09
N PHE A 220 9.62 -6.98 -12.54
CA PHE A 220 8.70 -6.18 -11.73
C PHE A 220 7.58 -5.54 -12.55
N THR A 221 7.87 -5.09 -13.78
CA THR A 221 6.84 -4.58 -14.68
C THR A 221 5.86 -5.68 -15.05
N THR A 222 6.33 -6.91 -15.29
CA THR A 222 5.44 -8.06 -15.53
C THR A 222 4.55 -8.32 -14.33
N TYR A 223 5.11 -8.34 -13.11
CA TYR A 223 4.32 -8.49 -11.88
C TYR A 223 3.24 -7.41 -11.76
N GLN A 224 3.59 -6.15 -12.03
CA GLN A 224 2.64 -5.03 -12.03
C GLN A 224 1.57 -5.16 -13.13
N THR A 225 1.93 -5.66 -14.30
CA THR A 225 0.97 -5.95 -15.38
C THR A 225 -0.04 -7.00 -14.93
N MET A 226 0.41 -8.05 -14.25
CA MET A 226 -0.49 -9.07 -13.67
C MET A 226 -1.40 -8.48 -12.60
N GLN A 227 -0.87 -7.62 -11.71
CA GLN A 227 -1.67 -6.90 -10.71
C GLN A 227 -2.75 -6.04 -11.36
N ASN A 228 -2.39 -5.26 -12.40
CA ASN A 228 -3.35 -4.47 -13.17
C ASN A 228 -4.44 -5.34 -13.80
N SER A 229 -4.07 -6.50 -14.34
CA SER A 229 -5.04 -7.43 -14.94
C SER A 229 -6.03 -7.94 -13.89
N ILE A 230 -5.55 -8.31 -12.69
CA ILE A 230 -6.40 -8.74 -11.58
C ILE A 230 -7.39 -7.62 -11.19
N ILE A 231 -6.90 -6.39 -11.02
CA ILE A 231 -7.74 -5.24 -10.65
C ILE A 231 -8.79 -4.99 -11.73
N ASN A 232 -8.38 -4.93 -12.99
CA ASN A 232 -9.27 -4.66 -14.11
C ASN A 232 -10.36 -5.73 -14.24
N GLU A 233 -10.03 -7.01 -14.03
CA GLU A 233 -11.03 -8.08 -14.03
C GLU A 233 -12.01 -7.93 -12.87
N ARG A 234 -11.53 -7.67 -11.65
CA ARG A 234 -12.41 -7.49 -10.49
C ARG A 234 -13.36 -6.31 -10.65
N LEU A 235 -12.90 -5.20 -11.23
CA LEU A 235 -13.72 -4.00 -11.49
C LEU A 235 -14.89 -4.25 -12.46
N LYS A 236 -14.84 -5.30 -13.28
CA LYS A 236 -15.98 -5.68 -14.15
C LYS A 236 -17.15 -6.25 -13.36
N PHE A 237 -16.88 -6.96 -12.27
CA PHE A 237 -17.89 -7.67 -11.49
C PHE A 237 -18.25 -6.95 -10.20
N LEU A 238 -17.33 -6.24 -9.60
CA LEU A 238 -17.52 -5.50 -8.36
C LEU A 238 -16.87 -4.12 -8.51
N LYS A 239 -17.67 -3.06 -8.44
CA LYS A 239 -17.16 -1.68 -8.50
C LYS A 239 -17.20 -1.07 -7.09
N PRO A 240 -16.14 -0.38 -6.66
CA PRO A 240 -16.20 0.49 -5.51
C PRO A 240 -17.04 1.75 -5.85
N ASP A 241 -17.57 2.44 -4.84
CA ASP A 241 -18.33 3.68 -5.04
C ASP A 241 -17.42 4.80 -5.56
N ILE A 242 -16.18 4.82 -5.07
CA ILE A 242 -15.12 5.72 -5.57
C ILE A 242 -13.88 4.89 -5.93
N TYR A 243 -13.47 4.98 -7.18
CA TYR A 243 -12.20 4.47 -7.66
C TYR A 243 -11.31 5.65 -8.03
N ILE A 244 -10.09 5.68 -7.46
CA ILE A 244 -9.08 6.70 -7.73
C ILE A 244 -7.79 5.99 -8.15
N ARG A 245 -7.24 6.47 -9.26
CA ARG A 245 -5.98 5.98 -9.81
C ARG A 245 -5.09 7.18 -10.15
N PRO A 246 -4.18 7.57 -9.24
CA PRO A 246 -3.25 8.66 -9.50
C PRO A 246 -2.40 8.37 -10.75
N GLU A 247 -2.26 9.36 -11.62
CA GLU A 247 -1.39 9.26 -12.79
C GLU A 247 0.06 9.55 -12.38
N ILE A 248 0.84 8.48 -12.15
CA ILE A 248 2.23 8.55 -11.73
C ILE A 248 3.11 7.99 -12.84
N TYR A 249 4.04 8.83 -13.34
CA TYR A 249 4.94 8.53 -14.45
C TYR A 249 6.38 8.44 -13.95
N ASP A 250 7.18 7.60 -14.61
CA ASP A 250 8.64 7.48 -14.42
C ASP A 250 9.06 7.20 -12.97
N VAL A 251 8.23 6.49 -12.21
CA VAL A 251 8.51 6.04 -10.85
C VAL A 251 8.53 4.51 -10.81
N ARG A 252 9.71 3.95 -10.57
CA ARG A 252 9.90 2.52 -10.37
C ARG A 252 9.45 2.08 -8.98
N VAL A 253 9.33 0.78 -8.77
CA VAL A 253 8.80 0.19 -7.53
C VAL A 253 9.57 0.58 -6.27
N PHE A 254 10.87 0.92 -6.39
CA PHE A 254 11.75 1.30 -5.28
C PHE A 254 12.20 2.76 -5.27
N ASP A 255 11.65 3.60 -6.14
CA ASP A 255 12.03 5.01 -6.25
C ASP A 255 11.44 5.88 -5.12
N PHE A 256 11.58 5.47 -3.87
CA PHE A 256 11.08 6.22 -2.71
C PHE A 256 11.69 7.63 -2.59
N VAL A 257 12.90 7.83 -3.11
CA VAL A 257 13.54 9.15 -3.17
C VAL A 257 12.80 10.14 -4.07
N LYS A 258 11.93 9.66 -4.95
CA LYS A 258 11.09 10.50 -5.81
C LYS A 258 9.78 10.92 -5.13
N ALA A 259 9.73 10.97 -3.80
CA ALA A 259 8.52 11.29 -3.05
C ALA A 259 7.88 12.63 -3.50
N ASP A 260 8.69 13.67 -3.70
CA ASP A 260 8.17 14.98 -4.14
C ASP A 260 7.55 14.91 -5.54
N LEU A 261 8.15 14.13 -6.46
CA LEU A 261 7.58 13.89 -7.79
C LEU A 261 6.24 13.18 -7.68
N ILE A 262 6.17 12.13 -6.84
CA ILE A 262 4.95 11.35 -6.62
C ILE A 262 3.85 12.26 -6.05
N PHE A 263 4.16 13.07 -5.03
CA PHE A 263 3.19 14.02 -4.47
C PHE A 263 2.68 15.00 -5.53
N LYS A 264 3.58 15.58 -6.32
CA LYS A 264 3.21 16.51 -7.40
C LYS A 264 2.28 15.85 -8.43
N GLN A 265 2.60 14.64 -8.86
CA GLN A 265 1.81 13.92 -9.87
C GLN A 265 0.48 13.40 -9.33
N ALA A 266 0.41 13.06 -8.04
CA ALA A 266 -0.82 12.55 -7.42
C ALA A 266 -1.77 13.65 -6.90
N GLN A 267 -1.36 14.93 -6.92
CA GLN A 267 -2.20 16.04 -6.46
C GLN A 267 -3.57 16.12 -7.17
N PRO A 268 -3.67 15.95 -8.50
CA PRO A 268 -4.98 15.94 -9.18
C PRO A 268 -5.92 14.84 -8.66
N ALA A 269 -5.38 13.67 -8.31
CA ALA A 269 -6.16 12.57 -7.75
C ALA A 269 -6.70 12.87 -6.33
N LYS A 270 -5.96 13.64 -5.53
CA LYS A 270 -6.45 14.17 -4.23
C LYS A 270 -7.70 15.02 -4.44
N GLU A 271 -7.66 15.98 -5.36
CA GLU A 271 -8.78 16.87 -5.64
C GLU A 271 -9.97 16.10 -6.26
N GLU A 272 -9.69 15.09 -7.09
CA GLU A 272 -10.72 14.21 -7.62
C GLU A 272 -11.44 13.43 -6.50
N LEU A 273 -10.69 12.89 -5.54
CA LEU A 273 -11.25 12.17 -4.39
C LEU A 273 -12.15 13.09 -3.55
N LYS A 274 -11.68 14.31 -3.23
CA LYS A 274 -12.45 15.29 -2.48
C LYS A 274 -13.79 15.60 -3.17
N ARG A 275 -13.74 15.95 -4.44
CA ARG A 275 -14.94 16.25 -5.23
C ARG A 275 -15.92 15.08 -5.29
N LYS A 276 -15.43 13.83 -5.48
CA LYS A 276 -16.30 12.64 -5.51
C LYS A 276 -16.97 12.39 -4.16
N LEU A 277 -16.23 12.58 -3.06
CA LEU A 277 -16.77 12.47 -1.71
C LEU A 277 -17.83 13.51 -1.42
N GLU A 278 -17.60 14.78 -1.74
CA GLU A 278 -18.56 15.87 -1.56
C GLU A 278 -19.87 15.59 -2.32
N VAL A 279 -19.77 15.09 -3.56
CA VAL A 279 -20.96 14.73 -4.37
C VAL A 279 -21.74 13.57 -3.75
N LEU A 280 -21.06 12.55 -3.21
CA LEU A 280 -21.74 11.39 -2.60
C LEU A 280 -22.39 11.77 -1.25
N LEU A 281 -21.68 12.52 -0.41
CA LEU A 281 -22.17 12.90 0.91
C LEU A 281 -23.32 13.92 0.84
N ASN A 282 -23.34 14.80 -0.18
CA ASN A 282 -24.46 15.73 -0.39
C ASN A 282 -25.71 15.09 -0.97
N LYS A 283 -25.64 13.83 -1.46
CA LYS A 283 -26.76 13.06 -1.98
C LYS A 283 -27.39 12.12 -0.93
N SER A 284 -26.71 11.92 0.20
CA SER A 284 -27.13 11.07 1.32
C SER A 284 -27.85 11.89 2.38
#